data_66ba5729d4e4ac50ea5b681c7a234f90
#
_entry.id   66ba5729d4e4ac50ea5b681c7a234f90
#
_cell.length_a   1.000
_cell.length_b   1.000
_cell.length_c   1.000
_cell.angle_alpha   90.00
_cell.angle_beta   90.00
_cell.angle_gamma   90.00
#
_symmetry.space_group_name_H-M   'P 1'
#
loop_
_entity.id
_entity.type
_entity.pdbx_description
1 polymer ?
#
loop_
_entity_poly.entity_id
_entity_poly.type
_entity_poly.pdbx_seq_one_letter_code
_entity_poly.pdbx_strand_id
1 'polypeptide(L)'
;MDKFLQQKYLLPIVIFIFFIVNSIQGNYTELLPDEAYYWVYSQYMDWGFFDHPPLVAVWVKISDFLFNNEMGVRFFSSISFSILVYLLWKTIDHPKKNRFTWLFLLLIFSTA
;
A
#
# COMPACT_ATOMS: atom_id res chain seq x y z
N MET A 1 -28.97 -15.58 -3.07
CA MET A 1 -28.10 -15.14 -1.97
C MET A 1 -26.65 -14.86 -2.44
N ASP A 2 -26.25 -15.42 -3.55
CA ASP A 2 -24.81 -15.62 -3.76
C ASP A 2 -24.08 -14.57 -4.57
N LYS A 3 -24.70 -13.92 -5.55
CA LYS A 3 -24.02 -12.89 -6.37
C LYS A 3 -23.77 -11.57 -5.63
N PHE A 4 -24.65 -11.16 -4.73
CA PHE A 4 -24.51 -9.90 -3.99
C PHE A 4 -23.47 -10.01 -2.86
N LEU A 5 -23.46 -11.14 -2.16
CA LEU A 5 -22.47 -11.41 -1.12
C LEU A 5 -21.09 -11.65 -1.71
N GLN A 6 -20.97 -12.35 -2.83
CA GLN A 6 -19.70 -12.55 -3.53
C GLN A 6 -19.06 -11.22 -3.96
N GLN A 7 -19.86 -10.26 -4.43
CA GLN A 7 -19.32 -8.94 -4.83
C GLN A 7 -18.91 -8.04 -3.67
N LYS A 8 -19.58 -8.17 -2.52
CA LYS A 8 -19.23 -7.40 -1.31
C LYS A 8 -17.82 -7.75 -0.79
N TYR A 9 -17.44 -9.00 -0.89
CA TYR A 9 -16.16 -9.49 -0.38
C TYR A 9 -15.05 -9.55 -1.44
N LEU A 10 -15.41 -9.45 -2.71
CA LEU A 10 -14.44 -9.54 -3.82
C LEU A 10 -13.32 -8.50 -3.69
N LEU A 11 -13.68 -7.23 -3.53
CA LEU A 11 -12.69 -6.15 -3.44
C LEU A 11 -11.76 -6.30 -2.22
N PRO A 12 -12.25 -6.50 -0.99
CA PRO A 12 -11.37 -6.73 0.15
C PRO A 12 -10.43 -7.93 -0.06
N ILE A 13 -10.90 -9.00 -0.66
CA ILE A 13 -10.08 -10.19 -0.95
C ILE A 13 -8.98 -9.85 -1.96
N VAL A 14 -9.31 -9.16 -3.04
CA VAL A 14 -8.33 -8.79 -4.06
C VAL A 14 -7.29 -7.82 -3.50
N ILE A 15 -7.70 -6.84 -2.70
CA ILE A 15 -6.78 -5.91 -2.02
C ILE A 15 -5.85 -6.68 -1.07
N PHE A 16 -6.39 -7.64 -0.33
CA PHE A 16 -5.60 -8.47 0.58
C PHE A 16 -4.59 -9.34 -0.16
N ILE A 17 -4.98 -9.98 -1.25
CA ILE A 17 -4.08 -10.75 -2.11
C ILE A 17 -2.97 -9.85 -2.65
N PHE A 18 -3.33 -8.67 -3.16
CA PHE A 18 -2.36 -7.69 -3.66
C PHE A 18 -1.38 -7.27 -2.58
N PHE A 19 -1.85 -6.99 -1.37
CA PHE A 19 -0.99 -6.68 -0.23
C PHE A 19 0.00 -7.81 0.08
N ILE A 20 -0.45 -9.05 0.09
CA ILE A 20 0.41 -10.22 0.32
C ILE A 20 1.45 -10.37 -0.79
N VAL A 21 1.05 -10.25 -2.06
CA VAL A 21 1.97 -10.34 -3.21
C VAL A 21 3.04 -9.25 -3.14
N ASN A 22 2.65 -8.00 -2.87
CA ASN A 22 3.61 -6.91 -2.72
C ASN A 22 4.54 -7.11 -1.51
N SER A 23 4.03 -7.64 -0.41
CA SER A 23 4.85 -7.92 0.78
C SER A 23 5.89 -9.01 0.49
N ILE A 24 5.51 -10.06 -0.20
CA ILE A 24 6.43 -11.13 -0.62
C ILE A 24 7.47 -10.57 -1.59
N GLN A 25 7.03 -9.88 -2.64
CA GLN A 25 7.94 -9.28 -3.62
C GLN A 25 8.88 -8.27 -2.97
N GLY A 26 8.37 -7.45 -2.06
CA GLY A 26 9.14 -6.46 -1.32
C GLY A 26 10.23 -7.05 -0.42
N ASN A 27 10.09 -8.31 -0.01
CA ASN A 27 11.09 -9.01 0.78
C ASN A 27 12.23 -9.62 -0.08
N TYR A 28 11.97 -9.85 -1.36
CA TYR A 28 12.94 -10.49 -2.28
C TYR A 28 13.58 -9.53 -3.28
N THR A 29 13.17 -8.27 -3.29
CA THR A 29 13.73 -7.26 -4.20
C THR A 29 14.60 -6.27 -3.40
N GLU A 30 15.77 -5.96 -3.95
CA GLU A 30 16.64 -4.93 -3.38
C GLU A 30 15.94 -3.56 -3.31
N LEU A 31 16.36 -2.73 -2.36
CA LEU A 31 15.83 -1.39 -2.22
C LEU A 31 16.20 -0.53 -3.43
N LEU A 32 15.24 0.22 -3.94
CA LEU A 32 15.51 1.30 -4.87
C LEU A 32 16.30 2.42 -4.18
N PRO A 33 17.06 3.25 -4.91
CA PRO A 33 17.82 4.35 -4.32
C PRO A 33 16.99 5.27 -3.41
N ASP A 34 15.77 5.60 -3.82
CA ASP A 34 14.85 6.43 -3.03
C ASP A 34 14.39 5.73 -1.75
N GLU A 35 14.15 4.43 -1.80
CA GLU A 35 13.77 3.64 -0.62
C GLU A 35 14.91 3.53 0.38
N ALA A 36 16.14 3.33 -0.09
CA ALA A 36 17.33 3.36 0.75
C ALA A 36 17.51 4.73 1.41
N TYR A 37 17.17 5.80 0.70
CA TYR A 37 17.20 7.17 1.20
C TYR A 37 16.21 7.38 2.35
N TYR A 38 14.97 6.88 2.21
CA TYR A 38 13.96 6.94 3.28
C TYR A 38 14.36 6.10 4.49
N TRP A 39 15.04 4.97 4.26
CA TRP A 39 15.60 4.18 5.35
C TRP A 39 16.65 4.96 6.13
N VAL A 40 17.57 5.65 5.44
CA VAL A 40 18.57 6.51 6.08
C VAL A 40 17.89 7.62 6.90
N TYR A 41 16.85 8.27 6.37
CA TYR A 41 16.07 9.25 7.13
C TYR A 41 15.44 8.66 8.39
N SER A 42 15.01 7.42 8.35
CA SER A 42 14.43 6.74 9.51
C SER A 42 15.46 6.48 10.62
N GLN A 43 16.73 6.35 10.28
CA GLN A 43 17.81 6.18 11.26
C GLN A 43 18.21 7.52 11.91
N TYR A 44 18.12 8.62 11.17
CA TYR A 44 18.49 9.96 11.61
C TYR A 44 17.25 10.87 11.62
N MET A 45 16.36 10.63 12.56
CA MET A 45 15.08 11.35 12.66
C MET A 45 15.28 12.84 12.93
N ASP A 46 14.65 13.68 12.09
CA ASP A 46 14.58 15.12 12.25
C ASP A 46 13.17 15.63 11.96
N TRP A 47 12.86 16.86 12.33
CA TRP A 47 11.58 17.52 12.09
C TRP A 47 11.31 17.85 10.62
N GLY A 48 12.31 17.80 9.79
CA GLY A 48 12.21 17.97 8.34
C GLY A 48 13.50 17.57 7.65
N PHE A 49 13.36 17.04 6.46
CA PHE A 49 14.47 16.72 5.57
C PHE A 49 14.46 17.68 4.40
N PHE A 50 15.60 17.84 3.73
CA PHE A 50 15.77 18.84 2.67
C PHE A 50 14.69 18.78 1.58
N ASP A 51 14.28 17.60 1.19
CA ASP A 51 13.40 17.33 0.06
C ASP A 51 12.14 16.51 0.41
N HIS A 52 12.04 15.98 1.64
CA HIS A 52 10.93 15.14 2.04
C HIS A 52 10.35 15.48 3.42
N PRO A 53 9.01 15.36 3.58
CA PRO A 53 8.39 15.52 4.89
C PRO A 53 8.79 14.39 5.85
N PRO A 54 8.83 14.65 7.17
CA PRO A 54 9.29 13.68 8.17
C PRO A 54 8.41 12.45 8.31
N LEU A 55 7.17 12.50 7.81
CA LEU A 55 6.20 11.41 7.95
C LEU A 55 6.69 10.10 7.31
N VAL A 56 7.34 10.16 6.16
CA VAL A 56 7.90 8.97 5.50
C VAL A 56 8.96 8.30 6.37
N ALA A 57 9.83 9.08 7.00
CA ALA A 57 10.86 8.56 7.91
C ALA A 57 10.24 7.90 9.15
N VAL A 58 9.16 8.47 9.71
CA VAL A 58 8.41 7.88 10.83
C VAL A 58 7.79 6.55 10.42
N TRP A 59 7.13 6.49 9.26
CA TRP A 59 6.55 5.26 8.73
C TRP A 59 7.60 4.16 8.56
N VAL A 60 8.71 4.49 7.92
CA VAL A 60 9.81 3.53 7.71
C VAL A 60 10.39 3.09 9.04
N LYS A 61 10.61 3.99 9.99
CA LYS A 61 11.16 3.65 11.31
C LYS A 61 10.30 2.65 12.09
N ILE A 62 8.98 2.87 12.10
CA ILE A 62 8.05 1.95 12.78
C ILE A 62 8.04 0.59 12.09
N SER A 63 8.06 0.58 10.77
CA SER A 63 8.05 -0.63 9.96
C SER A 63 9.36 -1.41 10.07
N ASP A 64 10.50 -0.74 10.04
CA ASP A 64 11.84 -1.31 10.19
C ASP A 64 12.03 -1.96 11.57
N PHE A 65 11.41 -1.37 12.60
CA PHE A 65 11.38 -1.97 13.94
C PHE A 65 10.66 -3.33 13.97
N LEU A 66 9.66 -3.54 13.10
CA LEU A 66 8.91 -4.80 13.00
C LEU A 66 9.61 -5.83 12.11
N PHE A 67 10.25 -5.37 11.05
CA PHE A 67 10.81 -6.23 10.00
C PHE A 67 12.20 -5.74 9.62
N ASN A 68 13.20 -6.03 10.29
CA ASN A 68 14.58 -5.58 10.07
C ASN A 68 15.19 -6.07 8.73
N ASN A 69 14.51 -5.75 7.62
CA ASN A 69 14.86 -6.11 6.24
C ASN A 69 14.20 -5.14 5.23
N GLU A 70 14.35 -5.38 3.91
CA GLU A 70 13.79 -4.57 2.83
C GLU A 70 12.25 -4.42 2.93
N MET A 71 11.57 -5.44 3.44
CA MET A 71 10.13 -5.38 3.73
C MET A 71 9.82 -4.29 4.76
N GLY A 72 10.72 -4.07 5.74
CA GLY A 72 10.57 -3.02 6.74
C GLY A 72 10.38 -1.63 6.12
N VAL A 73 11.07 -1.32 5.04
CA VAL A 73 10.93 -0.02 4.35
C VAL A 73 9.57 0.11 3.63
N ARG A 74 9.03 -0.99 3.11
CA ARG A 74 7.86 -1.00 2.20
C ARG A 74 6.53 -1.32 2.89
N PHE A 75 6.55 -1.91 4.07
CA PHE A 75 5.37 -2.48 4.72
C PHE A 75 4.26 -1.46 4.96
N PHE A 76 4.57 -0.34 5.58
CA PHE A 76 3.57 0.69 5.84
C PHE A 76 3.08 1.39 4.57
N SER A 77 3.92 1.53 3.56
CA SER A 77 3.51 2.05 2.25
C SER A 77 2.48 1.13 1.60
N SER A 78 2.71 -0.19 1.63
CA SER A 78 1.78 -1.20 1.11
C SER A 78 0.45 -1.22 1.86
N ILE A 79 0.47 -1.10 3.19
CA ILE A 79 -0.76 -0.98 4.00
C ILE A 79 -1.51 0.31 3.64
N SER A 80 -0.81 1.44 3.60
CA SER A 80 -1.42 2.75 3.31
C SER A 80 -2.06 2.75 1.93
N PHE A 81 -1.39 2.19 0.92
CA PHE A 81 -1.94 2.03 -0.41
C PHE A 81 -3.20 1.15 -0.41
N SER A 82 -3.17 0.02 0.28
CA SER A 82 -4.32 -0.89 0.39
C SER A 82 -5.54 -0.22 1.04
N ILE A 83 -5.31 0.55 2.11
CA ILE A 83 -6.36 1.34 2.77
C ILE A 83 -6.89 2.42 1.84
N LEU A 84 -6.01 3.14 1.14
CA LEU A 84 -6.39 4.18 0.18
C LEU A 84 -7.28 3.62 -0.92
N VAL A 85 -6.91 2.50 -1.53
CA VAL A 85 -7.69 1.82 -2.57
C VAL A 85 -9.08 1.46 -2.06
N TYR A 86 -9.16 0.89 -0.85
CA TYR A 86 -10.43 0.55 -0.22
C TYR A 86 -11.32 1.77 0.02
N LEU A 87 -10.75 2.86 0.57
CA LEU A 87 -11.47 4.09 0.85
C LEU A 87 -11.95 4.77 -0.44
N LEU A 88 -11.11 4.87 -1.45
CA LEU A 88 -11.48 5.41 -2.76
C LEU A 88 -12.64 4.64 -3.37
N TRP A 89 -12.60 3.31 -3.35
CA TRP A 89 -13.71 2.51 -3.83
C TRP A 89 -15.00 2.76 -3.02
N LYS A 90 -14.88 2.95 -1.71
CA LYS A 90 -16.04 3.21 -0.85
C LYS A 90 -16.71 4.55 -1.15
N THR A 91 -15.94 5.55 -1.59
CA THR A 91 -16.47 6.86 -1.97
C THR A 91 -17.22 6.87 -3.31
N ILE A 92 -17.04 5.84 -4.13
CA ILE A 92 -17.75 5.73 -5.41
C ILE A 92 -19.24 5.44 -5.14
N ASP A 93 -20.09 6.42 -5.36
CA ASP A 93 -21.54 6.28 -5.31
C ASP A 93 -22.11 6.24 -6.74
N HIS A 94 -22.33 5.02 -7.25
CA HIS A 94 -22.85 4.81 -8.60
C HIS A 94 -23.78 3.60 -8.66
N PRO A 95 -24.93 3.69 -9.34
CA PRO A 95 -25.91 2.60 -9.43
C PRO A 95 -25.37 1.32 -10.07
N LYS A 96 -24.31 1.42 -10.88
CA LYS A 96 -23.62 0.28 -11.51
C LYS A 96 -22.26 0.00 -10.85
N LYS A 97 -22.11 0.26 -9.57
CA LYS A 97 -20.86 0.11 -8.81
C LYS A 97 -20.14 -1.21 -9.07
N ASN A 98 -20.88 -2.29 -9.19
CA ASN A 98 -20.31 -3.63 -9.43
C ASN A 98 -19.59 -3.77 -10.78
N ARG A 99 -20.06 -3.09 -11.83
CA ARG A 99 -19.37 -3.06 -13.12
C ARG A 99 -18.09 -2.21 -13.06
N PHE A 100 -18.14 -1.13 -12.32
CA PHE A 100 -17.00 -0.22 -12.14
C PHE A 100 -15.92 -0.83 -11.25
N THR A 101 -16.23 -1.79 -10.38
CA THR A 101 -15.22 -2.42 -9.51
C THR A 101 -14.09 -3.03 -10.33
N TRP A 102 -14.38 -3.74 -11.39
CA TRP A 102 -13.35 -4.34 -12.25
C TRP A 102 -12.50 -3.31 -12.98
N LEU A 103 -13.11 -2.25 -13.53
CA LEU A 103 -12.38 -1.15 -14.16
C LEU A 103 -11.53 -0.40 -13.14
N PHE A 104 -12.05 -0.16 -11.96
CA PHE A 104 -11.35 0.47 -10.86
C PHE A 104 -10.11 -0.34 -10.46
N LEU A 105 -10.26 -1.64 -10.24
CA LEU A 105 -9.15 -2.52 -9.90
C LEU A 105 -8.11 -2.55 -11.03
N LEU A 106 -8.55 -2.65 -12.27
CA LEU A 106 -7.66 -2.66 -13.43
C LEU A 106 -6.85 -1.35 -13.52
N LEU A 107 -7.47 -0.20 -13.32
CA LEU A 107 -6.80 1.09 -13.31
C LEU A 107 -5.78 1.18 -12.16
N ILE A 108 -6.16 0.83 -10.93
CA ILE A 108 -5.28 0.90 -9.77
C ILE A 108 -4.07 -0.03 -9.94
N PHE A 109 -4.29 -1.26 -10.38
CA PHE A 109 -3.19 -2.22 -10.53
C PHE A 109 -2.32 -1.99 -11.77
N SER A 110 -2.79 -1.22 -12.75
CA SER A 110 -1.96 -0.79 -13.89
C SER A 110 -1.04 0.37 -13.55
N THR A 111 -1.27 1.07 -12.44
CA THR A 111 -0.48 2.23 -11.99
C THR A 111 0.39 1.95 -10.76
N ALA A 112 0.30 0.76 -10.22
CA ALA A 112 1.00 0.35 -8.99
C ALA A 112 2.38 -0.28 -9.25
#